data_d52a6db76e1e42325eb952ed3b799732
#
_entry.id   d52a6db76e1e42325eb952ed3b799732
#
_cell.length_a   1.000
_cell.length_b   1.000
_cell.length_c   1.000
_cell.angle_alpha   90.00
_cell.angle_beta   90.00
_cell.angle_gamma   90.00
#
_symmetry.space_group_name_H-M   'P 1'
#
loop_
_entity.id
_entity.type
_entity.pdbx_description
1 polymer ?
#
loop_
_entity_poly.entity_id
_entity_poly.type
_entity_poly.pdbx_seq_one_letter_code
_entity_poly.pdbx_strand_id
1 'polypeptide(L)'
;MLSGDLSPGTEPETPSFDTEPPAPMQGRISQSSPEDKLPGKGIGLTGKFILFSILPFLLVCAGSLWYFTQLVMPRMDTQVTETMSDAIWNIEQRHLREQSRSNARQVRQYLFRHPDLINRNFNRDIYFKKIAIKKIGTSGYTFLYERPRPGGIWRSWAHINPNIVGKDLSELKADQPDFNAFWSILTAVETKPSAEGFYLWQDKGQTSRWYLIVTKVRGTPYVTGTAFKAEEIEENVSLLRKQARQITTEALQGTLLAMGLGALLAASIFIFYGRRTTRRIIHLSEVADRISLGDLTIPVHVDSRDEIGELAEAISRMRDSISVAIKRLRSKNNR
;
A
#
# COMPACT_ATOMS: atom_id res chain seq x y z
N MET A 1 18.43 -74.46 -10.17
CA MET A 1 17.40 -75.50 -10.11
C MET A 1 16.38 -75.13 -11.14
N LEU A 2 16.56 -75.65 -12.31
CA LEU A 2 15.78 -76.77 -12.84
C LEU A 2 14.40 -76.30 -13.27
N SER A 3 14.13 -76.29 -14.44
CA SER A 3 13.94 -77.27 -15.50
C SER A 3 12.60 -76.99 -16.14
N GLY A 4 12.51 -76.76 -17.40
CA GLY A 4 12.31 -77.72 -18.49
C GLY A 4 10.83 -77.72 -18.84
N ASP A 5 10.36 -77.80 -20.00
CA ASP A 5 10.63 -78.63 -21.14
C ASP A 5 9.83 -78.15 -22.36
N LEU A 6 10.36 -77.92 -23.47
CA LEU A 6 10.38 -78.61 -24.75
C LEU A 6 9.05 -79.17 -25.32
N SER A 7 8.61 -78.51 -26.37
CA SER A 7 8.33 -78.94 -27.78
C SER A 7 7.42 -80.19 -28.05
N PRO A 8 6.99 -80.51 -29.30
CA PRO A 8 7.19 -79.87 -30.61
C PRO A 8 5.96 -79.88 -31.58
N GLY A 9 6.05 -79.10 -32.61
CA GLY A 9 5.90 -79.34 -34.01
C GLY A 9 4.61 -79.88 -34.64
N THR A 10 4.22 -79.20 -35.67
CA THR A 10 3.96 -79.77 -36.98
C THR A 10 3.82 -78.72 -38.06
N GLU A 11 4.48 -78.93 -39.13
CA GLU A 11 4.53 -78.17 -40.38
C GLU A 11 3.29 -78.41 -41.28
N PRO A 12 3.26 -77.95 -42.53
CA PRO A 12 2.34 -76.93 -43.04
C PRO A 12 1.37 -77.57 -44.12
N GLU A 13 0.26 -76.86 -44.28
CA GLU A 13 -0.57 -77.07 -45.46
C GLU A 13 -0.73 -75.80 -46.30
N THR A 14 -0.34 -75.94 -47.57
CA THR A 14 -0.49 -74.95 -48.63
C THR A 14 -1.96 -74.79 -49.08
N PRO A 15 -2.49 -73.61 -49.31
CA PRO A 15 -3.81 -73.42 -49.90
C PRO A 15 -3.74 -73.26 -51.43
N SER A 16 -4.67 -73.88 -52.04
CA SER A 16 -5.03 -73.77 -53.47
C SER A 16 -5.55 -72.42 -53.85
N PHE A 17 -5.04 -71.93 -54.96
CA PHE A 17 -5.57 -70.76 -55.67
C PHE A 17 -6.89 -71.09 -56.37
N ASP A 18 -7.97 -70.38 -55.97
CA ASP A 18 -9.14 -70.20 -56.78
C ASP A 18 -9.28 -68.70 -57.18
N THR A 19 -9.09 -68.49 -58.47
CA THR A 19 -9.26 -67.21 -59.14
C THR A 19 -10.71 -66.97 -59.52
N GLU A 20 -11.39 -66.09 -58.87
CA GLU A 20 -12.66 -65.51 -59.31
C GLU A 20 -12.47 -64.06 -59.76
N PRO A 21 -13.06 -63.64 -60.92
CA PRO A 21 -12.81 -62.30 -61.46
C PRO A 21 -13.59 -61.22 -60.69
N PRO A 22 -13.04 -60.00 -60.59
CA PRO A 22 -13.65 -58.93 -59.78
C PRO A 22 -14.91 -58.37 -60.46
N ALA A 23 -15.96 -58.24 -59.64
CA ALA A 23 -17.21 -57.56 -59.99
C ALA A 23 -17.00 -56.06 -60.17
N PRO A 24 -17.76 -55.37 -61.00
CA PRO A 24 -17.57 -53.94 -61.27
C PRO A 24 -17.94 -53.09 -60.05
N MET A 25 -17.01 -52.22 -59.66
CA MET A 25 -17.24 -51.19 -58.64
C MET A 25 -18.32 -50.21 -59.13
N GLN A 26 -19.52 -50.37 -58.60
CA GLN A 26 -20.51 -49.30 -58.62
C GLN A 26 -20.14 -48.27 -57.51
N GLY A 27 -19.58 -47.15 -57.94
CA GLY A 27 -19.32 -46.00 -57.08
C GLY A 27 -20.64 -45.49 -56.50
N ARG A 28 -20.90 -45.82 -55.24
CA ARG A 28 -21.87 -45.10 -54.43
C ARG A 28 -21.26 -43.74 -54.09
N ILE A 29 -21.58 -42.75 -54.93
CA ILE A 29 -21.46 -41.36 -54.53
C ILE A 29 -22.54 -41.13 -53.45
N SER A 30 -22.12 -41.26 -52.20
CA SER A 30 -22.93 -40.80 -51.10
C SER A 30 -23.04 -39.30 -51.21
N GLN A 31 -24.19 -38.86 -51.78
CA GLN A 31 -24.66 -37.46 -51.63
C GLN A 31 -24.97 -37.29 -50.15
N SER A 32 -23.99 -36.83 -49.41
CA SER A 32 -24.26 -36.21 -48.10
C SER A 32 -24.96 -34.87 -48.33
N SER A 33 -26.27 -34.88 -48.10
CA SER A 33 -27.09 -33.64 -47.99
C SER A 33 -26.38 -32.59 -47.16
N PRO A 34 -26.46 -31.32 -47.56
CA PRO A 34 -25.99 -30.21 -46.76
C PRO A 34 -27.04 -29.83 -45.70
N GLU A 35 -27.43 -30.79 -44.85
CA GLU A 35 -28.33 -30.51 -43.73
C GLU A 35 -27.67 -30.86 -42.42
N ASP A 36 -27.76 -29.88 -41.49
CA ASP A 36 -27.44 -29.95 -40.07
C ASP A 36 -25.95 -29.88 -39.63
N LYS A 37 -25.29 -28.83 -40.02
CA LYS A 37 -24.42 -28.21 -39.00
C LYS A 37 -25.23 -27.11 -38.29
N LEU A 38 -26.01 -27.51 -37.29
CA LEU A 38 -26.46 -26.61 -36.26
C LEU A 38 -25.22 -25.84 -35.76
N PRO A 39 -25.22 -24.51 -35.77
CA PRO A 39 -24.13 -23.78 -35.18
C PRO A 39 -24.11 -24.10 -33.68
N GLY A 40 -23.19 -24.97 -33.31
CA GLY A 40 -22.94 -25.19 -31.90
C GLY A 40 -22.79 -23.83 -31.25
N LYS A 41 -23.57 -23.57 -30.22
CA LYS A 41 -23.50 -22.39 -29.30
C LYS A 41 -22.15 -22.28 -28.63
N GLY A 42 -21.06 -22.46 -29.35
CA GLY A 42 -19.71 -22.26 -28.86
C GLY A 42 -19.30 -20.81 -29.09
N ILE A 43 -18.60 -20.24 -28.10
CA ILE A 43 -17.97 -18.94 -28.24
C ILE A 43 -17.08 -19.00 -29.50
N GLY A 44 -17.36 -18.17 -30.49
CA GLY A 44 -16.57 -18.10 -31.74
C GLY A 44 -15.10 -17.74 -31.47
N LEU A 45 -14.23 -17.90 -32.46
CA LEU A 45 -12.79 -17.66 -32.35
C LEU A 45 -12.48 -16.26 -31.74
N THR A 46 -13.21 -15.25 -32.19
CA THR A 46 -13.12 -13.87 -31.62
C THR A 46 -13.44 -13.83 -30.14
N GLY A 47 -14.50 -14.52 -29.70
CA GLY A 47 -14.91 -14.57 -28.32
C GLY A 47 -13.90 -15.31 -27.44
N LYS A 48 -13.32 -16.41 -27.95
CA LYS A 48 -12.24 -17.16 -27.27
C LYS A 48 -10.99 -16.29 -27.13
N PHE A 49 -10.56 -15.59 -28.17
CA PHE A 49 -9.41 -14.71 -28.13
C PHE A 49 -9.61 -13.57 -27.12
N ILE A 50 -10.77 -12.92 -27.14
CA ILE A 50 -11.11 -11.86 -26.17
C ILE A 50 -11.11 -12.43 -24.76
N LEU A 51 -11.73 -13.57 -24.52
CA LEU A 51 -11.79 -14.19 -23.20
C LEU A 51 -10.41 -14.53 -22.66
N PHE A 52 -9.56 -15.21 -23.46
CA PHE A 52 -8.23 -15.64 -23.03
C PHE A 52 -7.23 -14.49 -22.89
N SER A 53 -7.42 -13.38 -23.60
CA SER A 53 -6.52 -12.21 -23.51
C SER A 53 -6.96 -11.21 -22.43
N ILE A 54 -8.25 -10.92 -22.34
CA ILE A 54 -8.78 -9.87 -21.45
C ILE A 54 -9.02 -10.38 -20.04
N LEU A 55 -9.49 -11.61 -19.88
CA LEU A 55 -9.81 -12.17 -18.56
C LEU A 55 -8.59 -12.24 -17.63
N PRO A 56 -7.43 -12.79 -18.05
CA PRO A 56 -6.22 -12.78 -17.20
C PRO A 56 -5.76 -11.37 -16.87
N PHE A 57 -5.82 -10.45 -17.84
CA PHE A 57 -5.46 -9.05 -17.62
C PHE A 57 -6.36 -8.38 -16.57
N LEU A 58 -7.67 -8.55 -16.68
CA LEU A 58 -8.62 -8.02 -15.69
C LEU A 58 -8.44 -8.67 -14.31
N LEU A 59 -8.14 -9.96 -14.24
CA LEU A 59 -7.85 -10.66 -12.99
C LEU A 59 -6.59 -10.11 -12.31
N VAL A 60 -5.54 -9.86 -13.08
CA VAL A 60 -4.30 -9.25 -12.56
C VAL A 60 -4.57 -7.83 -12.06
N CYS A 61 -5.32 -7.03 -12.80
CA CYS A 61 -5.70 -5.68 -12.38
C CYS A 61 -6.57 -5.71 -11.11
N ALA A 62 -7.58 -6.57 -11.06
CA ALA A 62 -8.45 -6.73 -9.89
C ALA A 62 -7.68 -7.26 -8.67
N GLY A 63 -6.81 -8.25 -8.88
CA GLY A 63 -5.95 -8.80 -7.83
C GLY A 63 -4.94 -7.80 -7.28
N SER A 64 -4.32 -7.01 -8.17
CA SER A 64 -3.42 -5.92 -7.80
C SER A 64 -4.15 -4.83 -7.00
N LEU A 65 -5.34 -4.45 -7.43
CA LEU A 65 -6.18 -3.49 -6.74
C LEU A 65 -6.60 -3.98 -5.36
N TRP A 66 -7.06 -5.23 -5.27
CA TRP A 66 -7.42 -5.88 -4.02
C TRP A 66 -6.22 -5.97 -3.06
N TYR A 67 -5.06 -6.41 -3.55
CA TYR A 67 -3.82 -6.47 -2.77
C TYR A 67 -3.44 -5.10 -2.22
N PHE A 68 -3.48 -4.08 -3.05
CA PHE A 68 -3.12 -2.72 -2.66
C PHE A 68 -4.07 -2.16 -1.60
N THR A 69 -5.41 -2.31 -1.79
CA THR A 69 -6.41 -1.76 -0.88
C THR A 69 -6.52 -2.53 0.43
N GLN A 70 -6.29 -3.84 0.44
CA GLN A 70 -6.48 -4.68 1.63
C GLN A 70 -5.21 -4.92 2.44
N LEU A 71 -4.04 -4.97 1.78
CA LEU A 71 -2.79 -5.29 2.47
C LEU A 71 -1.82 -4.09 2.59
N VAL A 72 -1.65 -3.33 1.52
CA VAL A 72 -0.62 -2.29 1.50
C VAL A 72 -1.09 -1.07 2.27
N MET A 73 -2.30 -0.62 1.99
CA MET A 73 -2.83 0.61 2.54
C MET A 73 -2.99 0.64 4.05
N PRO A 74 -3.60 -0.35 4.70
CA PRO A 74 -3.74 -0.34 6.16
C PRO A 74 -2.40 -0.35 6.88
N ARG A 75 -1.39 -1.04 6.31
CA ARG A 75 -0.04 -1.07 6.86
C ARG A 75 0.67 0.27 6.76
N MET A 76 0.50 0.97 5.65
CA MET A 76 1.06 2.31 5.48
C MET A 76 0.42 3.32 6.45
N ASP A 77 -0.90 3.28 6.64
CA ASP A 77 -1.62 4.19 7.54
C ASP A 77 -1.16 4.02 9.00
N THR A 78 -1.00 2.78 9.47
CA THR A 78 -0.55 2.52 10.85
C THR A 78 0.91 2.92 11.06
N GLN A 79 1.82 2.49 10.19
CA GLN A 79 3.25 2.79 10.33
C GLN A 79 3.57 4.28 10.21
N VAL A 80 2.98 4.98 9.24
CA VAL A 80 3.17 6.42 9.08
C VAL A 80 2.62 7.16 10.30
N THR A 81 1.46 6.74 10.80
CA THR A 81 0.80 7.38 11.93
C THR A 81 1.59 7.23 13.24
N GLU A 82 2.09 6.03 13.55
CA GLU A 82 2.91 5.77 14.74
C GLU A 82 4.25 6.51 14.64
N THR A 83 4.96 6.36 13.52
CA THR A 83 6.27 7.01 13.34
C THR A 83 6.18 8.53 13.41
N MET A 84 5.14 9.14 12.81
CA MET A 84 4.91 10.58 12.89
C MET A 84 4.59 11.04 14.32
N SER A 85 3.77 10.27 15.04
CA SER A 85 3.45 10.57 16.44
C SER A 85 4.69 10.59 17.31
N ASP A 86 5.51 9.55 17.22
CA ASP A 86 6.75 9.42 18.00
C ASP A 86 7.75 10.51 17.61
N ALA A 87 7.86 10.84 16.33
CA ALA A 87 8.73 11.91 15.86
C ALA A 87 8.31 13.28 16.42
N ILE A 88 7.02 13.61 16.38
CA ILE A 88 6.49 14.86 16.92
C ILE A 88 6.72 14.94 18.42
N TRP A 89 6.43 13.84 19.16
CA TRP A 89 6.72 13.77 20.60
C TRP A 89 8.18 13.99 20.92
N ASN A 90 9.08 13.35 20.19
CA ASN A 90 10.52 13.49 20.38
C ASN A 90 11.02 14.92 20.10
N ILE A 91 10.47 15.56 19.06
CA ILE A 91 10.81 16.95 18.72
C ILE A 91 10.33 17.90 19.84
N GLU A 92 9.08 17.74 20.26
CA GLU A 92 8.47 18.60 21.29
C GLU A 92 9.16 18.42 22.65
N GLN A 93 9.42 17.20 23.08
CA GLN A 93 10.20 16.94 24.29
C GLN A 93 11.57 17.60 24.24
N ARG A 94 12.25 17.54 23.09
CA ARG A 94 13.55 18.21 22.92
C ARG A 94 13.42 19.72 23.07
N HIS A 95 12.43 20.30 22.43
CA HIS A 95 12.14 21.72 22.52
C HIS A 95 11.85 22.15 23.97
N LEU A 96 11.01 21.41 24.68
CA LEU A 96 10.67 21.65 26.07
C LEU A 96 11.87 21.51 27.00
N ARG A 97 12.76 20.52 26.77
CA ARG A 97 14.03 20.39 27.52
C ARG A 97 14.90 21.63 27.34
N GLU A 98 15.00 22.13 26.11
CA GLU A 98 15.78 23.33 25.84
C GLU A 98 15.18 24.56 26.48
N GLN A 99 13.85 24.73 26.44
CA GLN A 99 13.14 25.80 27.12
C GLN A 99 13.34 25.72 28.64
N SER A 100 13.23 24.53 29.26
CA SER A 100 13.46 24.33 30.68
C SER A 100 14.90 24.72 31.08
N ARG A 101 15.89 24.28 30.30
CA ARG A 101 17.31 24.65 30.53
C ARG A 101 17.54 26.15 30.35
N SER A 102 16.92 26.74 29.35
CA SER A 102 16.98 28.18 29.09
C SER A 102 16.38 28.97 30.26
N ASN A 103 15.22 28.51 30.74
CA ASN A 103 14.56 29.13 31.88
C ASN A 103 15.45 29.05 33.16
N ALA A 104 16.01 27.90 33.44
CA ALA A 104 16.95 27.72 34.59
C ALA A 104 18.18 28.63 34.47
N ARG A 105 18.72 28.85 33.25
CA ARG A 105 19.82 29.81 33.03
C ARG A 105 19.39 31.25 33.29
N GLN A 106 18.20 31.65 32.83
CA GLN A 106 17.68 33.00 33.01
C GLN A 106 17.41 33.30 34.51
N VAL A 107 16.78 32.35 35.21
CA VAL A 107 16.60 32.42 36.69
C VAL A 107 17.93 32.59 37.37
N ARG A 108 18.93 31.75 37.02
CA ARG A 108 20.30 31.86 37.58
C ARG A 108 20.89 33.24 37.35
N GLN A 109 20.88 33.73 36.12
CA GLN A 109 21.47 35.03 35.78
C GLN A 109 20.80 36.17 36.52
N TYR A 110 19.47 36.13 36.69
CA TYR A 110 18.76 37.14 37.45
C TYR A 110 19.13 37.13 38.90
N LEU A 111 19.11 35.98 39.56
CA LEU A 111 19.49 35.83 40.97
C LEU A 111 20.95 36.25 41.25
N PHE A 112 21.84 35.99 40.28
CA PHE A 112 23.26 36.37 40.40
C PHE A 112 23.46 37.88 40.31
N ARG A 113 22.60 38.58 39.55
CA ARG A 113 22.61 40.03 39.42
C ARG A 113 21.89 40.77 40.56
N HIS A 114 21.03 40.07 41.29
CA HIS A 114 20.21 40.61 42.37
C HIS A 114 20.42 39.76 43.65
N PRO A 115 21.62 39.81 44.28
CA PRO A 115 21.92 38.97 45.42
C PRO A 115 21.06 39.31 46.67
N ASP A 116 20.54 40.51 46.70
CA ASP A 116 19.64 40.98 47.78
C ASP A 116 18.20 40.48 47.67
N LEU A 117 17.84 39.86 46.51
CA LEU A 117 16.53 39.34 46.29
C LEU A 117 16.32 38.02 47.05
N ILE A 118 15.60 38.11 48.16
CA ILE A 118 15.25 36.95 48.97
C ILE A 118 14.04 36.21 48.42
N ASN A 119 13.95 34.91 48.67
CA ASN A 119 12.89 34.02 48.13
C ASN A 119 11.46 34.48 48.48
N ARG A 120 11.21 35.07 49.63
CA ARG A 120 9.90 35.64 50.03
C ARG A 120 9.41 36.73 49.07
N ASN A 121 10.33 37.38 48.37
CA ASN A 121 10.04 38.50 47.47
C ASN A 121 9.93 38.07 45.98
N PHE A 122 10.18 36.80 45.64
CA PHE A 122 10.19 36.28 44.27
C PHE A 122 8.85 36.57 43.52
N ASN A 123 7.71 36.44 44.19
CA ASN A 123 6.44 36.72 43.60
C ASN A 123 6.06 38.23 43.61
N ARG A 124 6.75 39.06 44.38
CA ARG A 124 6.56 40.50 44.41
C ARG A 124 7.41 41.23 43.39
N ASP A 125 8.57 40.64 43.03
CA ASP A 125 9.42 41.16 41.96
C ASP A 125 8.81 40.79 40.60
N ILE A 126 8.31 41.78 39.89
CA ILE A 126 7.59 41.64 38.62
C ILE A 126 8.51 41.04 37.55
N TYR A 127 9.79 41.44 37.54
CA TYR A 127 10.74 40.97 36.52
C TYR A 127 11.15 39.50 36.79
N PHE A 128 11.45 39.18 38.03
CA PHE A 128 11.75 37.81 38.44
C PHE A 128 10.56 36.90 38.17
N LYS A 129 9.34 37.33 38.52
CA LYS A 129 8.12 36.55 38.27
C LYS A 129 7.94 36.25 36.80
N LYS A 130 8.16 37.20 35.87
CA LYS A 130 8.11 36.98 34.43
C LYS A 130 9.14 36.01 33.90
N ILE A 131 10.30 35.89 34.58
CA ILE A 131 11.34 34.94 34.24
C ILE A 131 11.00 33.55 34.79
N ALA A 132 10.58 33.46 36.04
CA ALA A 132 10.31 32.22 36.73
C ALA A 132 9.02 31.52 36.30
N ILE A 133 7.98 32.34 35.97
CA ILE A 133 6.65 31.88 35.54
C ILE A 133 6.43 32.31 34.10
N LYS A 134 6.66 31.40 33.17
CA LYS A 134 6.40 31.58 31.73
C LYS A 134 5.28 30.67 31.30
N LYS A 135 4.43 31.16 30.42
CA LYS A 135 3.44 30.34 29.73
C LYS A 135 4.15 29.55 28.63
N ILE A 136 3.77 28.28 28.48
CA ILE A 136 4.29 27.37 27.47
C ILE A 136 3.08 26.76 26.74
N GLY A 137 3.00 26.96 25.43
CA GLY A 137 1.81 26.58 24.67
C GLY A 137 0.54 27.25 25.19
N THR A 138 -0.56 26.52 25.19
CA THR A 138 -1.86 27.01 25.67
C THR A 138 -2.08 26.67 27.14
N SER A 139 -1.63 25.52 27.61
CA SER A 139 -1.87 24.98 28.96
C SER A 139 -0.65 24.95 29.86
N GLY A 140 0.56 24.95 29.30
CA GLY A 140 1.79 24.74 30.03
C GLY A 140 2.31 26.01 30.71
N TYR A 141 3.15 25.81 31.70
CA TYR A 141 3.79 26.89 32.46
C TYR A 141 5.08 26.43 33.12
N THR A 142 5.92 27.39 33.50
CA THR A 142 7.09 27.14 34.36
C THR A 142 6.80 27.56 35.82
N PHE A 143 7.50 26.95 36.73
CA PHE A 143 7.42 27.26 38.15
C PHE A 143 8.78 27.08 38.81
N LEU A 144 8.95 27.61 40.05
CA LEU A 144 10.20 27.55 40.81
C LEU A 144 9.94 26.99 42.20
N TYR A 145 10.79 26.04 42.61
CA TYR A 145 10.79 25.49 43.93
C TYR A 145 12.21 25.34 44.48
N GLU A 146 12.31 25.19 45.80
CA GLU A 146 13.56 25.01 46.49
C GLU A 146 13.73 23.57 46.99
N ARG A 147 14.91 23.03 46.74
CA ARG A 147 15.28 21.72 47.29
C ARG A 147 15.52 21.85 48.81
N PRO A 148 15.06 20.89 49.63
CA PRO A 148 15.24 20.93 51.06
C PRO A 148 16.72 20.85 51.42
N ARG A 149 17.07 21.55 52.47
CA ARG A 149 18.28 21.22 53.26
C ARG A 149 17.97 20.00 54.16
N PRO A 150 18.95 19.33 54.74
CA PRO A 150 18.68 18.22 55.66
C PRO A 150 17.62 18.60 56.70
N GLY A 151 16.49 17.87 56.76
CA GLY A 151 15.35 18.17 57.63
C GLY A 151 14.40 19.29 57.14
N GLY A 152 14.61 19.82 55.95
CA GLY A 152 13.74 20.86 55.34
C GLY A 152 12.63 20.30 54.47
N ILE A 153 11.88 21.19 53.85
CA ILE A 153 10.72 20.88 52.99
C ILE A 153 10.97 21.32 51.55
N TRP A 154 10.28 20.69 50.61
CA TRP A 154 10.25 21.07 49.20
C TRP A 154 9.29 22.24 48.97
N ARG A 155 9.80 23.47 49.02
CA ARG A 155 8.97 24.67 49.05
C ARG A 155 8.82 25.29 47.68
N SER A 156 7.59 25.53 47.28
CA SER A 156 7.28 26.33 46.05
C SER A 156 7.50 27.81 46.32
N TRP A 157 8.23 28.51 45.44
CA TRP A 157 8.51 29.93 45.56
C TRP A 157 7.89 30.77 44.46
N ALA A 158 7.71 30.23 43.27
CA ALA A 158 6.99 30.89 42.18
C ALA A 158 6.14 29.90 41.44
N HIS A 159 4.85 30.15 41.36
CA HIS A 159 3.89 29.26 40.69
C HIS A 159 2.73 30.07 40.10
N ILE A 160 2.12 29.55 38.96
CA ILE A 160 0.97 30.19 38.34
C ILE A 160 -0.25 30.24 39.27
N ASN A 161 -0.45 29.18 40.08
CA ASN A 161 -1.44 29.14 41.13
C ASN A 161 -0.86 29.75 42.41
N PRO A 162 -1.35 30.92 42.88
CA PRO A 162 -0.81 31.58 44.04
C PRO A 162 -0.99 30.79 45.35
N ASN A 163 -1.98 29.90 45.42
CA ASN A 163 -2.25 29.07 46.60
C ASN A 163 -1.19 28.03 46.87
N ILE A 164 -0.29 27.73 45.90
CA ILE A 164 0.82 26.78 46.04
C ILE A 164 2.10 27.50 46.51
N VAL A 165 2.17 28.81 46.34
CA VAL A 165 3.36 29.59 46.70
C VAL A 165 3.61 29.57 48.20
N GLY A 166 4.84 29.27 48.61
CA GLY A 166 5.26 29.18 49.99
C GLY A 166 4.90 27.85 50.70
N LYS A 167 4.08 27.01 50.08
CA LYS A 167 3.69 25.70 50.63
C LYS A 167 4.75 24.64 50.42
N ASP A 168 4.72 23.62 51.27
CA ASP A 168 5.41 22.37 51.02
C ASP A 168 4.71 21.60 49.89
N LEU A 169 5.43 21.23 48.84
CA LEU A 169 4.90 20.47 47.73
C LEU A 169 4.45 19.06 48.11
N SER A 170 4.93 18.51 49.24
CA SER A 170 4.47 17.21 49.76
C SER A 170 3.01 17.23 50.21
N GLU A 171 2.48 18.40 50.61
CA GLU A 171 1.09 18.57 51.05
C GLU A 171 0.09 18.33 49.89
N LEU A 172 0.54 18.47 48.63
CA LEU A 172 -0.28 18.22 47.47
C LEU A 172 -0.69 16.73 47.32
N LYS A 173 -0.06 15.84 48.08
CA LYS A 173 -0.36 14.40 48.12
C LYS A 173 -1.84 14.13 48.45
N ALA A 174 -2.45 14.92 49.29
CA ALA A 174 -3.83 14.72 49.70
C ALA A 174 -4.85 14.89 48.57
N ASP A 175 -4.49 15.73 47.60
CA ASP A 175 -5.44 16.19 46.54
C ASP A 175 -5.15 15.53 45.17
N GLN A 176 -4.09 14.71 45.04
CA GLN A 176 -3.64 14.22 43.76
C GLN A 176 -3.56 12.68 43.67
N PRO A 177 -4.26 12.07 42.69
CA PRO A 177 -4.35 10.60 42.61
C PRO A 177 -3.03 9.92 42.24
N ASP A 178 -2.20 10.59 41.41
CA ASP A 178 -0.90 10.06 40.92
C ASP A 178 0.28 10.87 41.50
N PHE A 179 0.17 11.26 42.75
CA PHE A 179 1.21 12.07 43.41
C PHE A 179 2.61 11.41 43.37
N ASN A 180 2.68 10.11 43.44
CA ASN A 180 3.96 9.41 43.47
C ASN A 180 4.78 9.60 42.20
N ALA A 181 4.12 9.57 41.02
CA ALA A 181 4.79 9.84 39.76
C ALA A 181 5.31 11.30 39.70
N PHE A 182 4.45 12.28 40.03
CA PHE A 182 4.87 13.67 40.13
C PHE A 182 6.04 13.85 41.11
N TRP A 183 5.95 13.27 42.30
CA TRP A 183 6.95 13.40 43.37
C TRP A 183 8.30 12.78 42.95
N SER A 184 8.28 11.62 42.31
CA SER A 184 9.48 10.94 41.84
C SER A 184 10.27 11.78 40.82
N ILE A 185 9.54 12.47 39.90
CA ILE A 185 10.16 13.35 38.90
C ILE A 185 10.75 14.59 39.63
N LEU A 186 9.98 15.19 40.49
CA LEU A 186 10.34 16.42 41.21
C LEU A 186 11.59 16.22 42.10
N THR A 187 11.67 15.10 42.80
CA THR A 187 12.78 14.79 43.71
C THR A 187 14.01 14.17 43.05
N ALA A 188 13.86 13.67 41.80
CA ALA A 188 14.98 13.08 41.05
C ALA A 188 16.16 14.06 40.86
N VAL A 189 15.90 15.36 40.97
CA VAL A 189 16.98 16.37 40.95
C VAL A 189 17.92 16.31 42.13
N GLU A 190 17.69 15.54 43.18
CA GLU A 190 18.67 15.30 44.21
C GLU A 190 19.94 14.68 43.63
N THR A 191 19.79 13.69 42.79
CA THR A 191 20.89 12.94 42.19
C THR A 191 21.22 13.38 40.75
N LYS A 192 20.25 13.92 39.99
CA LYS A 192 20.37 14.29 38.57
C LYS A 192 20.35 15.81 38.37
N PRO A 193 20.99 16.35 37.32
CA PRO A 193 20.88 17.78 36.97
C PRO A 193 19.51 18.17 36.40
N SER A 194 18.81 17.22 35.82
CA SER A 194 17.44 17.36 35.28
C SER A 194 16.76 16.01 35.30
N ALA A 195 15.44 16.01 35.42
CA ALA A 195 14.58 14.83 35.30
C ALA A 195 13.28 15.19 34.57
N GLU A 196 12.63 14.19 34.03
CA GLU A 196 11.39 14.39 33.30
C GLU A 196 10.53 13.12 33.33
N GLY A 197 9.22 13.28 33.12
CA GLY A 197 8.29 12.18 33.08
C GLY A 197 6.84 12.61 32.98
N PHE A 198 5.97 11.64 32.84
CA PHE A 198 4.53 11.84 32.83
C PHE A 198 3.94 11.62 34.22
N TYR A 199 2.86 12.35 34.53
CA TYR A 199 2.06 12.16 35.72
C TYR A 199 0.62 12.56 35.44
N LEU A 200 -0.31 12.08 36.24
CA LEU A 200 -1.71 12.48 36.18
C LEU A 200 -1.95 13.57 37.23
N TRP A 201 -2.66 14.61 36.81
CA TRP A 201 -3.00 15.73 37.67
C TRP A 201 -4.48 16.03 37.60
N GLN A 202 -5.10 16.15 38.78
CA GLN A 202 -6.51 16.49 38.90
C GLN A 202 -6.65 17.99 39.15
N ASP A 203 -7.36 18.69 38.27
CA ASP A 203 -7.76 20.08 38.43
C ASP A 203 -9.26 20.21 38.24
N LYS A 204 -9.96 20.82 39.20
CA LYS A 204 -11.41 21.05 39.18
C LYS A 204 -12.23 19.79 38.85
N GLY A 205 -11.81 18.64 39.34
CA GLY A 205 -12.49 17.36 39.12
C GLY A 205 -12.15 16.67 37.79
N GLN A 206 -11.35 17.30 36.93
CA GLN A 206 -10.89 16.71 35.68
C GLN A 206 -9.44 16.23 35.81
N THR A 207 -9.19 14.96 35.53
CA THR A 207 -7.84 14.39 35.49
C THR A 207 -7.27 14.52 34.09
N SER A 208 -6.07 15.10 34.01
CA SER A 208 -5.33 15.29 32.76
C SER A 208 -3.94 14.69 32.89
N ARG A 209 -3.37 14.23 31.77
CA ARG A 209 -2.00 13.73 31.70
C ARG A 209 -1.04 14.88 31.44
N TRP A 210 -0.10 15.06 32.35
CA TRP A 210 0.90 16.11 32.27
C TRP A 210 2.29 15.53 32.03
N TYR A 211 3.14 16.31 31.38
CA TYR A 211 4.56 16.06 31.28
C TYR A 211 5.31 17.12 32.05
N LEU A 212 6.21 16.69 32.92
CA LEU A 212 7.01 17.54 33.78
C LEU A 212 8.48 17.41 33.43
N ILE A 213 9.16 18.53 33.29
CA ILE A 213 10.62 18.60 33.23
C ILE A 213 11.10 19.46 34.39
N VAL A 214 12.01 18.96 35.16
CA VAL A 214 12.64 19.69 36.26
C VAL A 214 14.12 19.87 35.97
N THR A 215 14.64 21.08 36.23
CA THR A 215 16.05 21.42 35.95
C THR A 215 16.66 22.24 37.10
N LYS A 216 17.80 21.78 37.62
CA LYS A 216 18.54 22.52 38.66
C LYS A 216 18.99 23.89 38.16
N VAL A 217 18.78 24.90 38.98
CA VAL A 217 19.39 26.21 38.77
C VAL A 217 20.79 26.18 39.41
N ARG A 218 21.81 25.98 38.55
CA ARG A 218 23.19 25.75 39.00
C ARG A 218 23.70 26.83 39.96
N GLY A 219 24.34 26.41 41.04
CA GLY A 219 24.89 27.34 42.08
C GLY A 219 23.84 27.90 43.04
N THR A 220 22.60 27.38 42.98
CA THR A 220 21.52 27.76 43.89
C THR A 220 20.78 26.53 44.44
N PRO A 221 20.00 26.65 45.51
CA PRO A 221 19.13 25.57 45.98
C PRO A 221 17.87 25.40 45.11
N TYR A 222 17.64 26.27 44.14
CA TYR A 222 16.40 26.30 43.37
C TYR A 222 16.40 25.36 42.20
N VAL A 223 15.19 24.97 41.80
CA VAL A 223 14.88 24.12 40.64
C VAL A 223 13.72 24.76 39.87
N THR A 224 13.83 24.82 38.55
CA THR A 224 12.73 25.19 37.70
C THR A 224 11.98 23.95 37.26
N GLY A 225 10.65 23.96 37.38
CA GLY A 225 9.75 22.99 36.77
C GLY A 225 9.13 23.58 35.52
N THR A 226 8.93 22.75 34.52
CA THR A 226 8.22 23.05 33.28
C THR A 226 7.16 21.99 33.11
N ALA A 227 5.90 22.37 33.25
CA ALA A 227 4.76 21.45 33.15
C ALA A 227 3.86 21.83 31.99
N PHE A 228 3.36 20.85 31.24
CA PHE A 228 2.34 21.09 30.20
C PHE A 228 1.46 19.85 30.04
N LYS A 229 0.25 20.05 29.49
CA LYS A 229 -0.67 18.95 29.25
C LYS A 229 -0.27 18.15 28.02
N ALA A 230 -0.17 16.83 28.19
CA ALA A 230 0.15 15.92 27.08
C ALA A 230 -0.92 15.92 26.00
N GLU A 231 -2.18 16.13 26.38
CA GLU A 231 -3.34 16.19 25.49
C GLU A 231 -3.19 17.31 24.45
N GLU A 232 -2.51 18.42 24.77
CA GLU A 232 -2.28 19.52 23.82
C GLU A 232 -1.43 19.07 22.62
N ILE A 233 -0.42 18.21 22.85
CA ILE A 233 0.39 17.64 21.78
C ILE A 233 -0.43 16.60 21.02
N GLU A 234 -1.18 15.75 21.73
CA GLU A 234 -2.03 14.72 21.14
C GLU A 234 -3.10 15.34 20.23
N GLU A 235 -3.67 16.46 20.61
CA GLU A 235 -4.63 17.20 19.78
C GLU A 235 -3.97 17.72 18.49
N ASN A 236 -2.83 18.37 18.58
CA ASN A 236 -2.06 18.84 17.41
C ASN A 236 -1.66 17.67 16.48
N VAL A 237 -1.21 16.55 17.06
CA VAL A 237 -0.92 15.32 16.33
C VAL A 237 -2.18 14.80 15.64
N SER A 238 -3.32 14.81 16.31
CA SER A 238 -4.59 14.31 15.74
C SER A 238 -5.06 15.15 14.55
N LEU A 239 -4.87 16.46 14.59
CA LEU A 239 -5.17 17.36 13.46
C LEU A 239 -4.29 17.09 12.26
N LEU A 240 -2.97 16.93 12.47
CA LEU A 240 -2.04 16.57 11.41
C LEU A 240 -2.35 15.20 10.81
N ARG A 241 -2.75 14.23 11.65
CA ARG A 241 -3.22 12.92 11.19
C ARG A 241 -4.45 13.01 10.29
N LYS A 242 -5.44 13.82 10.67
CA LYS A 242 -6.64 14.01 9.84
C LYS A 242 -6.28 14.60 8.48
N GLN A 243 -5.41 15.62 8.45
CA GLN A 243 -4.95 16.20 7.19
C GLN A 243 -4.16 15.21 6.33
N ALA A 244 -3.24 14.46 6.93
CA ALA A 244 -2.48 13.44 6.23
C ALA A 244 -3.40 12.34 5.64
N ARG A 245 -4.38 11.86 6.41
CA ARG A 245 -5.38 10.89 5.93
C ARG A 245 -6.21 11.43 4.78
N GLN A 246 -6.64 12.67 4.84
CA GLN A 246 -7.40 13.28 3.75
C GLN A 246 -6.58 13.29 2.45
N ILE A 247 -5.34 13.76 2.49
CA ILE A 247 -4.42 13.78 1.33
C ILE A 247 -4.22 12.35 0.79
N THR A 248 -4.01 11.39 1.69
CA THR A 248 -3.81 9.98 1.29
C THR A 248 -5.07 9.41 0.62
N THR A 249 -6.25 9.71 1.14
CA THR A 249 -7.52 9.23 0.58
C THR A 249 -7.78 9.85 -0.80
N GLU A 250 -7.54 11.14 -0.98
CA GLU A 250 -7.67 11.83 -2.27
C GLU A 250 -6.68 11.27 -3.32
N ALA A 251 -5.42 11.06 -2.92
CA ALA A 251 -4.40 10.46 -3.79
C ALA A 251 -4.78 9.04 -4.23
N LEU A 252 -5.37 8.26 -3.32
CA LEU A 252 -5.86 6.92 -3.65
C LEU A 252 -7.02 6.93 -4.63
N GLN A 253 -8.03 7.76 -4.38
CA GLN A 253 -9.16 7.88 -5.30
C GLN A 253 -8.66 8.24 -6.70
N GLY A 254 -7.72 9.18 -6.80
CA GLY A 254 -7.08 9.53 -8.07
C GLY A 254 -6.34 8.35 -8.71
N THR A 255 -5.58 7.60 -7.91
CA THR A 255 -4.85 6.42 -8.41
C THR A 255 -5.80 5.31 -8.87
N LEU A 256 -6.86 5.03 -8.11
CA LEU A 256 -7.87 4.05 -8.47
C LEU A 256 -8.61 4.42 -9.77
N LEU A 257 -8.97 5.69 -9.92
CA LEU A 257 -9.58 6.20 -11.15
C LEU A 257 -8.63 6.06 -12.36
N ALA A 258 -7.37 6.44 -12.19
CA ALA A 258 -6.35 6.32 -13.24
C ALA A 258 -6.12 4.86 -13.65
N MET A 259 -6.03 3.93 -12.68
CA MET A 259 -5.92 2.49 -12.96
C MET A 259 -7.17 1.95 -13.67
N GLY A 260 -8.37 2.35 -13.23
CA GLY A 260 -9.64 1.95 -13.87
C GLY A 260 -9.73 2.42 -15.31
N LEU A 261 -9.40 3.67 -15.57
CA LEU A 261 -9.36 4.23 -16.93
C LEU A 261 -8.31 3.54 -17.80
N GLY A 262 -7.12 3.29 -17.26
CA GLY A 262 -6.06 2.54 -17.94
C GLY A 262 -6.49 1.12 -18.32
N ALA A 263 -7.14 0.42 -17.41
CA ALA A 263 -7.67 -0.92 -17.67
C ALA A 263 -8.76 -0.93 -18.76
N LEU A 264 -9.68 0.04 -18.73
CA LEU A 264 -10.71 0.19 -19.76
C LEU A 264 -10.09 0.49 -21.14
N LEU A 265 -9.09 1.35 -21.19
CA LEU A 265 -8.39 1.70 -22.42
C LEU A 265 -7.65 0.48 -22.99
N ALA A 266 -6.92 -0.25 -22.16
CA ALA A 266 -6.25 -1.49 -22.56
C ALA A 266 -7.25 -2.54 -23.06
N ALA A 267 -8.36 -2.76 -22.34
CA ALA A 267 -9.42 -3.67 -22.80
C ALA A 267 -10.00 -3.27 -24.15
N SER A 268 -10.23 -1.98 -24.36
CA SER A 268 -10.73 -1.46 -25.64
C SER A 268 -9.76 -1.72 -26.78
N ILE A 269 -8.47 -1.53 -26.56
CA ILE A 269 -7.40 -1.83 -27.52
C ILE A 269 -7.39 -3.33 -27.84
N PHE A 270 -7.43 -4.20 -26.83
CA PHE A 270 -7.44 -5.66 -27.03
C PHE A 270 -8.67 -6.13 -27.81
N ILE A 271 -9.86 -5.58 -27.52
CA ILE A 271 -11.08 -5.90 -28.25
C ILE A 271 -10.97 -5.46 -29.73
N PHE A 272 -10.45 -4.25 -29.95
CA PHE A 272 -10.30 -3.73 -31.32
C PHE A 272 -9.32 -4.56 -32.14
N TYR A 273 -8.11 -4.79 -31.64
CA TYR A 273 -7.10 -5.59 -32.33
C TYR A 273 -7.53 -7.06 -32.47
N GLY A 274 -8.08 -7.65 -31.43
CA GLY A 274 -8.56 -9.03 -31.47
C GLY A 274 -9.65 -9.24 -32.56
N ARG A 275 -10.63 -8.34 -32.63
CA ARG A 275 -11.67 -8.40 -33.67
C ARG A 275 -11.10 -8.21 -35.06
N ARG A 276 -10.15 -7.28 -35.22
CA ARG A 276 -9.53 -7.02 -36.53
C ARG A 276 -8.73 -8.25 -37.01
N THR A 277 -7.90 -8.81 -36.15
CA THR A 277 -7.07 -9.99 -36.47
C THR A 277 -7.93 -11.21 -36.78
N THR A 278 -8.91 -11.49 -35.91
CA THR A 278 -9.78 -12.66 -36.09
C THR A 278 -10.58 -12.57 -37.40
N ARG A 279 -11.10 -11.40 -37.79
CA ARG A 279 -11.81 -11.21 -39.07
C ARG A 279 -10.92 -11.53 -40.26
N ARG A 280 -9.64 -11.14 -40.23
CA ARG A 280 -8.69 -11.44 -41.31
C ARG A 280 -8.43 -12.93 -41.43
N ILE A 281 -8.27 -13.65 -40.30
CA ILE A 281 -8.07 -15.11 -40.32
C ILE A 281 -9.31 -15.83 -40.84
N ILE A 282 -10.52 -15.43 -40.42
CA ILE A 282 -11.76 -16.04 -40.92
C ILE A 282 -11.89 -15.80 -42.41
N HIS A 283 -11.61 -14.61 -42.89
CA HIS A 283 -11.64 -14.30 -44.33
C HIS A 283 -10.67 -15.18 -45.14
N LEU A 284 -9.42 -15.34 -44.67
CA LEU A 284 -8.46 -16.22 -45.34
C LEU A 284 -8.89 -17.69 -45.31
N SER A 285 -9.53 -18.14 -44.23
CA SER A 285 -10.09 -19.49 -44.14
C SER A 285 -11.21 -19.70 -45.17
N GLU A 286 -12.14 -18.72 -45.31
CA GLU A 286 -13.21 -18.78 -46.30
C GLU A 286 -12.66 -18.79 -47.74
N VAL A 287 -11.62 -17.97 -48.00
CA VAL A 287 -10.96 -17.95 -49.33
C VAL A 287 -10.31 -19.28 -49.63
N ALA A 288 -9.59 -19.87 -48.66
CA ALA A 288 -8.95 -21.18 -48.82
C ALA A 288 -9.98 -22.29 -49.06
N ASP A 289 -11.11 -22.26 -48.36
CA ASP A 289 -12.24 -23.20 -48.56
C ASP A 289 -12.80 -23.11 -49.98
N ARG A 290 -13.03 -21.89 -50.46
CA ARG A 290 -13.53 -21.67 -51.84
C ARG A 290 -12.54 -22.13 -52.91
N ILE A 291 -11.22 -21.89 -52.69
CA ILE A 291 -10.17 -22.43 -53.59
C ILE A 291 -10.20 -23.97 -53.61
N SER A 292 -10.43 -24.61 -52.48
CA SER A 292 -10.52 -26.08 -52.39
C SER A 292 -11.75 -26.63 -53.14
N LEU A 293 -12.84 -25.85 -53.22
CA LEU A 293 -14.05 -26.19 -53.99
C LEU A 293 -13.91 -25.87 -55.50
N GLY A 294 -12.74 -25.37 -55.92
CA GLY A 294 -12.44 -25.12 -57.35
C GLY A 294 -12.69 -23.69 -57.78
N ASP A 295 -13.09 -22.78 -56.92
CA ASP A 295 -13.26 -21.37 -57.27
C ASP A 295 -11.92 -20.62 -57.20
N LEU A 296 -11.19 -20.65 -58.31
CA LEU A 296 -9.88 -20.04 -58.45
C LEU A 296 -9.92 -18.55 -58.87
N THR A 297 -11.11 -17.98 -59.00
CA THR A 297 -11.28 -16.60 -59.49
C THR A 297 -11.22 -15.57 -58.36
N ILE A 298 -11.25 -16.02 -57.09
CA ILE A 298 -11.33 -15.16 -55.96
C ILE A 298 -9.98 -14.48 -55.72
N PRO A 299 -9.97 -13.14 -55.55
CA PRO A 299 -8.75 -12.45 -55.14
C PRO A 299 -8.40 -12.76 -53.71
N VAL A 300 -7.16 -13.24 -53.47
CA VAL A 300 -6.59 -13.39 -52.13
C VAL A 300 -5.90 -12.07 -51.82
N HIS A 301 -6.60 -11.18 -51.12
CA HIS A 301 -6.03 -9.89 -50.73
C HIS A 301 -6.24 -9.67 -49.24
N VAL A 302 -5.12 -9.57 -48.50
CA VAL A 302 -5.10 -9.15 -47.10
C VAL A 302 -3.99 -8.10 -46.95
N ASP A 303 -4.42 -6.88 -46.69
CA ASP A 303 -3.53 -5.75 -46.48
C ASP A 303 -2.94 -5.82 -45.08
N SER A 304 -1.90 -6.63 -44.94
CA SER A 304 -1.17 -6.82 -43.67
C SER A 304 0.30 -7.06 -43.96
N ARG A 305 1.17 -6.48 -43.12
CA ARG A 305 2.62 -6.64 -43.20
C ARG A 305 3.13 -7.55 -42.06
N ASP A 306 2.24 -8.36 -41.53
CA ASP A 306 2.49 -9.32 -40.45
C ASP A 306 2.41 -10.76 -40.95
N GLU A 307 2.46 -11.74 -40.08
CA GLU A 307 2.38 -13.17 -40.36
C GLU A 307 1.05 -13.54 -41.09
N ILE A 308 0.01 -12.73 -40.90
CA ILE A 308 -1.28 -12.90 -41.62
C ILE A 308 -1.14 -12.49 -43.09
N GLY A 309 -0.33 -11.50 -43.38
CA GLY A 309 0.03 -11.10 -44.74
C GLY A 309 0.83 -12.19 -45.46
N GLU A 310 1.82 -12.76 -44.79
CA GLU A 310 2.62 -13.91 -45.32
C GLU A 310 1.74 -15.12 -45.61
N LEU A 311 0.77 -15.42 -44.72
CA LEU A 311 -0.22 -16.49 -44.94
C LEU A 311 -1.10 -16.23 -46.16
N ALA A 312 -1.54 -14.98 -46.32
CA ALA A 312 -2.34 -14.58 -47.51
C ALA A 312 -1.57 -14.78 -48.81
N GLU A 313 -0.29 -14.40 -48.85
CA GLU A 313 0.58 -14.62 -50.02
C GLU A 313 0.79 -16.11 -50.28
N ALA A 314 0.96 -16.94 -49.26
CA ALA A 314 1.12 -18.39 -49.42
C ALA A 314 -0.16 -19.02 -50.02
N ILE A 315 -1.36 -18.61 -49.55
CA ILE A 315 -2.64 -19.05 -50.12
C ILE A 315 -2.79 -18.57 -51.56
N SER A 316 -2.36 -17.34 -51.88
CA SER A 316 -2.37 -16.82 -53.26
C SER A 316 -1.47 -17.63 -54.17
N ARG A 317 -0.22 -17.92 -53.78
CA ARG A 317 0.70 -18.79 -54.55
C ARG A 317 0.14 -20.21 -54.75
N MET A 318 -0.52 -20.77 -53.73
CA MET A 318 -1.20 -22.10 -53.86
C MET A 318 -2.33 -22.03 -54.88
N ARG A 319 -3.23 -21.04 -54.84
CA ARG A 319 -4.29 -20.82 -55.80
C ARG A 319 -3.74 -20.74 -57.25
N ASP A 320 -2.71 -19.93 -57.46
CA ASP A 320 -2.10 -19.73 -58.76
C ASP A 320 -1.47 -21.03 -59.30
N SER A 321 -0.81 -21.79 -58.48
CA SER A 321 -0.25 -23.10 -58.81
C SER A 321 -1.34 -24.11 -59.23
N ILE A 322 -2.45 -24.18 -58.51
CA ILE A 322 -3.60 -25.03 -58.83
C ILE A 322 -4.23 -24.58 -60.16
N SER A 323 -4.39 -23.27 -60.36
CA SER A 323 -4.95 -22.70 -61.62
C SER A 323 -4.11 -23.09 -62.81
N VAL A 324 -2.79 -22.98 -62.72
CA VAL A 324 -1.85 -23.40 -63.79
C VAL A 324 -1.94 -24.92 -64.07
N ALA A 325 -2.00 -25.75 -63.02
CA ALA A 325 -2.12 -27.20 -63.17
C ALA A 325 -3.40 -27.60 -63.89
N ILE A 326 -4.53 -27.01 -63.50
CA ILE A 326 -5.83 -27.30 -64.17
C ILE A 326 -5.83 -26.85 -65.63
N LYS A 327 -5.29 -25.66 -65.94
CA LYS A 327 -5.15 -25.19 -67.34
C LYS A 327 -4.31 -26.16 -68.19
N ARG A 328 -3.21 -26.67 -67.66
CA ARG A 328 -2.36 -27.68 -68.33
C ARG A 328 -3.09 -29.00 -68.57
N LEU A 329 -3.83 -29.48 -67.60
CA LEU A 329 -4.62 -30.72 -67.73
C LEU A 329 -5.73 -30.55 -68.80
N ARG A 330 -6.46 -29.42 -68.80
CA ARG A 330 -7.47 -29.13 -69.83
C ARG A 330 -6.87 -29.00 -71.22
N SER A 331 -5.67 -28.43 -71.36
CA SER A 331 -5.04 -28.32 -72.71
C SER A 331 -4.51 -29.66 -73.22
N LYS A 332 -4.18 -30.60 -72.34
CA LYS A 332 -3.74 -31.95 -72.72
C LYS A 332 -4.91 -32.87 -73.06
N ASN A 333 -6.09 -32.64 -72.54
CA ASN A 333 -7.32 -33.42 -72.82
C ASN A 333 -8.09 -32.96 -74.09
N ASN A 334 -7.71 -31.81 -74.66
CA ASN A 334 -8.26 -31.25 -75.86
C ASN A 334 -7.34 -31.49 -77.10
N ARG A 335 -6.29 -32.33 -76.97
CA ARG A 335 -5.47 -32.85 -78.08
C ARG A 335 -5.74 -34.33 -78.24
#